data_6feee997a675e8ccae45ab02db8cf29c
#
_entry.id   6feee997a675e8ccae45ab02db8cf29c
#
_cell.length_a   1.000
_cell.length_b   1.000
_cell.length_c   1.000
_cell.angle_alpha   90.00
_cell.angle_beta   90.00
_cell.angle_gamma   90.00
#
_symmetry.space_group_name_H-M   'P 1'
#
loop_
_entity.id
_entity.type
_entity.pdbx_description
1 polymer ?
#
loop_
_entity_poly.entity_id
_entity_poly.type
_entity_poly.pdbx_seq_one_letter_code
_entity_poly.pdbx_strand_id
1 'polypeptide(L)'
;RYLNAATRDNTRRSYRAAIEHFEVSWGGFLPATADSVARYLVAHAGVLSINTLKLRLSALAQWHSSQGFADPTKAPVVRKVFKGIRYSCSTWSG
;
A
#
# COMPACT_ATOMS: atom_id res chain seq x y z
N ARG A 1 -25.77 0.23 9.20
CA ARG A 1 -25.07 0.13 10.43
C ARG A 1 -24.28 -1.14 10.56
N TYR A 2 -24.92 -2.26 10.49
CA TYR A 2 -24.14 -3.47 10.49
C TYR A 2 -23.42 -3.66 9.15
N LEU A 3 -23.84 -2.96 8.14
CA LEU A 3 -23.05 -2.88 6.91
C LEU A 3 -21.70 -2.22 7.17
N ASN A 4 -21.69 -1.20 8.02
CA ASN A 4 -20.44 -0.56 8.40
C ASN A 4 -19.53 -1.51 9.15
N ALA A 5 -20.09 -2.33 10.03
CA ALA A 5 -19.32 -3.30 10.77
C ALA A 5 -18.71 -4.34 9.84
N ALA A 6 -19.50 -4.83 8.87
CA ALA A 6 -19.00 -5.78 7.89
C ALA A 6 -17.88 -5.17 7.04
N THR A 7 -18.05 -3.91 6.64
CA THR A 7 -17.04 -3.19 5.88
C THR A 7 -15.74 -3.06 6.66
N ARG A 8 -15.84 -2.75 7.95
CA ARG A 8 -14.68 -2.66 8.82
C ARG A 8 -13.93 -3.97 8.91
N ASP A 9 -14.67 -5.06 9.08
CA ASP A 9 -14.06 -6.38 9.17
C ASP A 9 -13.31 -6.72 7.88
N ASN A 10 -13.95 -6.49 6.74
CA ASN A 10 -13.32 -6.72 5.44
C ASN A 10 -12.08 -5.86 5.26
N THR A 11 -12.17 -4.60 5.67
CA THR A 11 -11.04 -3.68 5.58
C THR A 11 -9.88 -4.15 6.44
N ARG A 12 -10.15 -4.60 7.66
CA ARG A 12 -9.12 -5.11 8.55
C ARG A 12 -8.43 -6.33 7.97
N ARG A 13 -9.20 -7.25 7.40
CA ARG A 13 -8.64 -8.44 6.77
C ARG A 13 -7.76 -8.07 5.58
N SER A 14 -8.25 -7.16 4.75
CA SER A 14 -7.51 -6.69 3.59
C SER A 14 -6.21 -6.01 4.01
N TYR A 15 -6.27 -5.20 5.05
CA TYR A 15 -5.09 -4.50 5.56
C TYR A 15 -4.08 -5.47 6.15
N ARG A 16 -4.57 -6.46 6.89
CA ARG A 16 -3.69 -7.47 7.47
C ARG A 16 -2.99 -8.27 6.37
N ALA A 17 -3.74 -8.68 5.36
CA ALA A 17 -3.17 -9.41 4.23
C ALA A 17 -2.15 -8.57 3.49
N ALA A 18 -2.42 -7.27 3.35
CA ALA A 18 -1.49 -6.36 2.71
C ALA A 18 -0.18 -6.23 3.49
N ILE A 19 -0.29 -6.10 4.80
CA ILE A 19 0.89 -6.01 5.67
C ILE A 19 1.69 -7.30 5.61
N GLU A 20 1.03 -8.45 5.67
CA GLU A 20 1.69 -9.73 5.56
C GLU A 20 2.41 -9.88 4.22
N HIS A 21 1.77 -9.44 3.16
CA HIS A 21 2.39 -9.50 1.84
C HIS A 21 3.66 -8.66 1.80
N PHE A 22 3.60 -7.46 2.34
CA PHE A 22 4.76 -6.59 2.39
C PHE A 22 5.90 -7.20 3.20
N GLU A 23 5.57 -7.72 4.37
CA GLU A 23 6.56 -8.21 5.31
C GLU A 23 7.08 -9.61 4.98
N VAL A 24 6.19 -10.52 4.63
CA VAL A 24 6.54 -11.93 4.44
C VAL A 24 6.86 -12.24 2.98
N SER A 25 5.95 -11.94 2.08
CA SER A 25 6.11 -12.28 0.67
C SER A 25 7.20 -11.46 0.00
N TRP A 26 7.24 -10.17 0.27
CA TRP A 26 8.25 -9.29 -0.32
C TRP A 26 9.51 -9.21 0.53
N GLY A 27 9.38 -9.43 1.83
CA GLY A 27 10.51 -9.38 2.74
C GLY A 27 10.88 -7.99 3.22
N GLY A 28 9.92 -7.08 3.24
CA GLY A 28 10.14 -5.73 3.75
C GLY A 28 10.13 -5.70 5.26
N PHE A 29 10.78 -4.69 5.83
CA PHE A 29 10.80 -4.52 7.28
C PHE A 29 9.77 -3.49 7.72
N LEU A 30 9.21 -3.70 8.89
CA LEU A 30 8.33 -2.74 9.52
C LEU A 30 8.95 -2.28 10.83
N PRO A 31 8.94 -1.00 11.13
CA PRO A 31 8.39 0.08 10.31
C PRO A 31 9.18 0.28 9.01
N ALA A 32 8.47 0.59 7.95
CA ALA A 32 9.07 0.73 6.63
C ALA A 32 9.57 2.16 6.41
N THR A 33 10.59 2.28 5.56
CA THR A 33 11.05 3.59 5.12
C THR A 33 10.34 3.98 3.84
N ALA A 34 10.38 5.27 3.50
CA ALA A 34 9.79 5.74 2.25
C ALA A 34 10.43 5.04 1.05
N ASP A 35 11.74 4.82 1.11
CA ASP A 35 12.47 4.13 0.06
C ASP A 35 11.97 2.69 -0.12
N SER A 36 11.77 1.97 0.98
CA SER A 36 11.25 0.61 0.96
C SER A 36 9.86 0.57 0.31
N VAL A 37 8.99 1.49 0.69
CA VAL A 37 7.64 1.54 0.15
C VAL A 37 7.69 1.82 -1.35
N ALA A 38 8.54 2.76 -1.76
CA ALA A 38 8.68 3.09 -3.18
C ALA A 38 9.16 1.87 -3.98
N ARG A 39 10.14 1.15 -3.46
CA ARG A 39 10.63 -0.07 -4.10
C ARG A 39 9.57 -1.14 -4.20
N TYR A 40 8.77 -1.29 -3.16
CA TYR A 40 7.67 -2.23 -3.14
C TYR A 40 6.67 -1.91 -4.25
N LEU A 41 6.32 -0.64 -4.41
CA LEU A 41 5.42 -0.22 -5.47
C LEU A 41 5.97 -0.54 -6.85
N VAL A 42 7.23 -0.23 -7.08
CA VAL A 42 7.88 -0.49 -8.36
C VAL A 42 7.92 -1.99 -8.65
N ALA A 43 8.24 -2.78 -7.63
CA ALA A 43 8.34 -4.24 -7.79
C ALA A 43 7.00 -4.87 -8.19
N HIS A 44 5.90 -4.26 -7.81
CA HIS A 44 4.58 -4.82 -8.05
C HIS A 44 3.75 -4.04 -9.07
N ALA A 45 4.34 -3.02 -9.68
CA ALA A 45 3.63 -2.14 -10.60
C ALA A 45 3.05 -2.87 -11.81
N GLY A 46 3.76 -3.88 -12.30
CA GLY A 46 3.30 -4.63 -13.47
C GLY A 46 2.47 -5.85 -13.13
N VAL A 47 2.32 -6.15 -11.84
CA VAL A 47 1.64 -7.36 -11.36
C VAL A 47 0.29 -7.05 -10.73
N LEU A 48 0.25 -6.00 -9.92
CA LEU A 48 -0.96 -5.63 -9.20
C LEU A 48 -1.64 -4.44 -9.85
N SER A 49 -2.97 -4.41 -9.76
CA SER A 49 -3.74 -3.29 -10.28
C SER A 49 -3.47 -2.04 -9.43
N ILE A 50 -3.77 -0.88 -9.99
CA ILE A 50 -3.58 0.39 -9.30
C ILE A 50 -4.43 0.45 -8.02
N ASN A 51 -5.63 -0.11 -8.08
CA ASN A 51 -6.51 -0.16 -6.91
C ASN A 51 -5.91 -1.01 -5.79
N THR A 52 -5.29 -2.13 -6.15
CA THR A 52 -4.64 -3.00 -5.18
C THR A 52 -3.43 -2.30 -4.57
N LEU A 53 -2.63 -1.61 -5.37
CA LEU A 53 -1.48 -0.86 -4.86
C LEU A 53 -1.94 0.24 -3.91
N LYS A 54 -3.03 0.90 -4.26
CA LYS A 54 -3.62 1.93 -3.40
C LYS A 54 -4.03 1.36 -2.06
N LEU A 55 -4.66 0.18 -2.09
CA LEU A 55 -5.04 -0.52 -0.87
C LEU A 55 -3.82 -0.86 -0.02
N ARG A 56 -2.76 -1.33 -0.66
CA ARG A 56 -1.51 -1.67 0.04
C ARG A 56 -0.90 -0.46 0.72
N LEU A 57 -0.92 0.68 0.03
CA LEU A 57 -0.43 1.93 0.62
C LEU A 57 -1.26 2.33 1.82
N SER A 58 -2.59 2.23 1.71
CA SER A 58 -3.48 2.55 2.82
C SER A 58 -3.22 1.66 4.02
N ALA A 59 -2.97 0.37 3.77
CA ALA A 59 -2.68 -0.58 4.83
C ALA A 59 -1.38 -0.22 5.54
N LEU A 60 -0.35 0.13 4.80
CA LEU A 60 0.94 0.52 5.37
C LEU A 60 0.78 1.81 6.19
N ALA A 61 0.04 2.77 5.67
CA ALA A 61 -0.22 4.02 6.38
C ALA A 61 -0.94 3.76 7.70
N GLN A 62 -1.96 2.92 7.66
CA GLN A 62 -2.75 2.58 8.83
C GLN A 62 -1.88 1.86 9.88
N TRP A 63 -1.07 0.92 9.43
CA TRP A 63 -0.21 0.18 10.32
C TRP A 63 0.76 1.11 11.06
N HIS A 64 1.42 1.98 10.31
CA HIS A 64 2.39 2.90 10.93
C HIS A 64 1.72 3.86 11.89
N SER A 65 0.56 4.38 11.51
CA SER A 65 -0.20 5.29 12.34
C SER A 65 -0.62 4.62 13.65
N SER A 66 -1.11 3.39 13.56
CA SER A 66 -1.59 2.66 14.73
C SER A 66 -0.45 2.28 15.67
N GLN A 67 0.77 2.14 15.16
CA GLN A 67 1.94 1.81 15.97
C GLN A 67 2.69 3.05 16.46
N GLY A 68 2.23 4.23 16.06
CA GLY A 68 2.87 5.47 16.49
C GLY A 68 4.08 5.87 15.67
N PHE A 69 4.26 5.30 14.50
CA PHE A 69 5.36 5.65 13.62
C PHE A 69 4.92 6.66 12.57
N ALA A 70 5.89 7.39 12.03
CA ALA A 70 5.61 8.30 10.92
C ALA A 70 5.17 7.51 9.70
N ASP A 71 4.22 8.07 8.95
CA ASP A 71 3.67 7.40 7.78
C ASP A 71 4.60 7.58 6.57
N PRO A 72 5.29 6.54 6.12
CA PRO A 72 6.22 6.65 4.99
C PRO A 72 5.50 6.83 3.66
N THR A 73 4.22 6.47 3.58
CA THR A 73 3.48 6.57 2.31
C THR A 73 3.21 8.01 1.91
N LYS A 74 3.35 8.95 2.84
CA LYS A 74 3.14 10.36 2.55
C LYS A 74 4.39 11.07 2.06
N ALA A 75 5.52 10.36 2.04
CA ALA A 75 6.77 10.94 1.58
C ALA A 75 6.69 11.29 0.09
N PRO A 76 7.33 12.39 -0.34
CA PRO A 76 7.29 12.80 -1.75
C PRO A 76 7.76 11.72 -2.72
N VAL A 77 8.76 10.94 -2.35
CA VAL A 77 9.28 9.89 -3.23
C VAL A 77 8.21 8.82 -3.50
N VAL A 78 7.46 8.44 -2.47
CA VAL A 78 6.40 7.45 -2.61
C VAL A 78 5.28 8.00 -3.49
N ARG A 79 4.89 9.22 -3.25
CA ARG A 79 3.83 9.86 -4.03
C ARG A 79 4.21 9.99 -5.50
N LYS A 80 5.46 10.36 -5.77
CA LYS A 80 5.96 10.45 -7.14
C LYS A 80 5.95 9.10 -7.84
N VAL A 81 6.43 8.08 -7.16
CA VAL A 81 6.48 6.73 -7.72
C VAL A 81 5.06 6.25 -8.03
N PHE A 82 4.14 6.42 -7.09
CA PHE A 82 2.77 5.98 -7.28
C PHE A 82 2.12 6.72 -8.44
N LYS A 83 2.34 8.02 -8.53
CA LYS A 83 1.81 8.83 -9.62
C LYS A 83 2.34 8.35 -10.97
N GLY A 84 3.62 8.03 -11.04
CA GLY A 84 4.22 7.48 -12.25
C GLY A 84 3.60 6.17 -12.67
N ILE A 85 3.34 5.30 -11.71
CA ILE A 85 2.70 4.01 -11.95
C ILE A 85 1.28 4.23 -12.47
N ARG A 86 0.55 5.15 -11.88
CA ARG A 86 -0.82 5.45 -12.32
C ARG A 86 -0.85 5.92 -13.77
N TYR A 87 0.08 6.78 -14.14
CA TYR A 87 0.16 7.25 -15.53
C TYR A 87 0.46 6.11 -16.48
N SER A 88 1.39 5.25 -16.13
CA SER A 88 1.73 4.08 -16.94
C SER A 88 0.53 3.16 -17.11
N CYS A 89 -0.18 2.89 -16.00
CA CYS A 89 -1.37 2.05 -16.05
C CYS A 89 -2.47 2.68 -16.91
N SER A 90 -2.65 3.99 -16.79
CA SER A 90 -3.64 4.70 -17.61
C SER A 90 -3.31 4.59 -19.09
N THR A 91 -2.03 4.72 -19.43
CA THR A 91 -1.55 4.59 -20.81
C THR A 91 -1.85 3.19 -21.33
N TRP A 92 -1.58 2.19 -20.55
CA TRP A 92 -1.83 0.81 -20.93
C TRP A 92 -3.31 0.52 -21.09
N SER A 93 -4.12 1.06 -20.17
CA SER A 93 -5.55 0.85 -20.20
C SER A 93 -6.22 1.53 -21.39
N GLY A 94 -5.64 2.63 -21.79
CA GLY A 94 -6.16 3.37 -22.92
C GLY A 94 -5.89 2.65 -24.20
#